data_54b1ae12609f001bec09a67010cb298d
#
_entry.id   54b1ae12609f001bec09a67010cb298d
#
_cell.length_a   1.000
_cell.length_b   1.000
_cell.length_c   1.000
_cell.angle_alpha   90.00
_cell.angle_beta   90.00
_cell.angle_gamma   90.00
#
_symmetry.space_group_name_H-M   'P 1'
#
loop_
_entity.id
_entity.type
_entity.pdbx_description
1 polymer ?
#
loop_
_entity_poly.entity_id
_entity_poly.type
_entity_poly.pdbx_seq_one_letter_code
_entity_poly.pdbx_strand_id
1 'polypeptide(L)'
;MKKRIIEDNLSYSAHLKIDGIHTFRELDSTNSEAMRILESGRNGIQLVVANLQTDGRGRRGRRWLSPKGQGLYMSLLHPFTCDVSALQALSLVSALSVHESLTGKNVPSLQLKWPNDLLIGKKKLAGILLELRTFDGVTYIIFGIGVNYSLGESQKAKIDRPVTDLAEMVSDIPGREEMVGTICSTLLMNIEKFIAEGFGPFQDSWNQYDCYYKSNVVITNGNHCQSGKSLGVNKDGALVLETSEGEKIISAGELLPSLKGAEESFG
;
A
#
# COMPACT_ATOMS: atom_id res chain seq x y z
N MET A 1 16.87 -8.67 -8.39
CA MET A 1 16.76 -8.70 -6.91
C MET A 1 17.56 -9.87 -6.38
N LYS A 2 18.35 -9.66 -5.33
CA LYS A 2 19.17 -10.71 -4.70
C LYS A 2 18.46 -11.17 -3.43
N LYS A 3 17.96 -12.40 -3.41
CA LYS A 3 17.21 -13.01 -2.29
C LYS A 3 17.97 -12.87 -0.96
N ARG A 4 19.26 -13.21 -0.94
CA ARG A 4 20.09 -13.13 0.27
C ARG A 4 20.11 -11.73 0.90
N ILE A 5 20.16 -10.64 0.10
CA ILE A 5 20.15 -9.29 0.66
C ILE A 5 18.78 -8.99 1.31
N ILE A 6 17.68 -9.50 0.75
CA ILE A 6 16.36 -9.37 1.37
C ILE A 6 16.35 -10.11 2.72
N GLU A 7 16.83 -11.36 2.74
CA GLU A 7 16.92 -12.19 3.96
C GLU A 7 17.77 -11.53 5.03
N ASP A 8 18.93 -10.98 4.68
CA ASP A 8 19.85 -10.30 5.61
C ASP A 8 19.23 -9.02 6.21
N ASN A 9 18.18 -8.46 5.61
CA ASN A 9 17.48 -7.25 6.05
C ASN A 9 16.08 -7.52 6.64
N LEU A 10 15.69 -8.78 6.78
CA LEU A 10 14.51 -9.14 7.56
C LEU A 10 14.81 -9.07 9.06
N SER A 11 13.83 -8.64 9.86
CA SER A 11 13.89 -8.85 11.30
C SER A 11 13.91 -10.34 11.63
N TYR A 12 14.47 -10.72 12.77
CA TYR A 12 14.49 -12.12 13.20
C TYR A 12 13.09 -12.75 13.23
N SER A 13 12.09 -12.01 13.75
CA SER A 13 10.70 -12.47 13.78
C SER A 13 10.12 -12.68 12.38
N ALA A 14 10.36 -11.76 11.45
CA ALA A 14 9.90 -11.89 10.07
C ALA A 14 10.57 -13.08 9.35
N HIS A 15 11.86 -13.28 9.60
CA HIS A 15 12.62 -14.39 9.01
C HIS A 15 12.06 -15.75 9.44
N LEU A 16 11.63 -15.90 10.70
CA LEU A 16 11.04 -17.14 11.21
C LEU A 16 9.64 -17.43 10.66
N LYS A 17 8.91 -16.44 10.16
CA LYS A 17 7.52 -16.56 9.72
C LYS A 17 7.37 -16.75 8.22
N ILE A 18 8.31 -16.27 7.44
CA ILE A 18 8.24 -16.35 5.98
C ILE A 18 8.64 -17.75 5.53
N ASP A 19 7.70 -18.48 4.95
CA ASP A 19 7.92 -19.83 4.43
C ASP A 19 8.66 -19.84 3.08
N GLY A 20 8.58 -18.74 2.33
CA GLY A 20 9.27 -18.63 1.04
C GLY A 20 9.51 -17.21 0.56
N ILE A 21 10.68 -16.99 -0.04
CA ILE A 21 11.04 -15.75 -0.73
C ILE A 21 11.34 -16.06 -2.18
N HIS A 22 10.56 -15.45 -3.07
CA HIS A 22 10.60 -15.67 -4.52
C HIS A 22 11.00 -14.38 -5.21
N THR A 23 12.15 -14.40 -5.91
CA THR A 23 12.68 -13.23 -6.62
C THR A 23 12.70 -13.48 -8.12
N PHE A 24 12.11 -12.56 -8.87
CA PHE A 24 11.98 -12.63 -10.31
C PHE A 24 12.70 -11.49 -11.01
N ARG A 25 13.29 -11.79 -12.15
CA ARG A 25 13.84 -10.76 -13.05
C ARG A 25 12.70 -10.00 -13.73
N GLU A 26 11.69 -10.73 -14.14
CA GLU A 26 10.51 -10.23 -14.84
C GLU A 26 9.33 -11.18 -14.59
N LEU A 27 8.13 -10.63 -14.43
CA LEU A 27 6.86 -11.35 -14.43
C LEU A 27 5.72 -10.40 -14.82
N ASP A 28 4.51 -10.91 -14.94
CA ASP A 28 3.32 -10.11 -15.19
C ASP A 28 2.97 -9.21 -13.99
N SER A 29 2.73 -9.81 -12.83
CA SER A 29 2.42 -9.11 -11.58
C SER A 29 2.84 -9.95 -10.37
N THR A 30 3.45 -9.30 -9.36
CA THR A 30 3.81 -9.96 -8.09
C THR A 30 2.58 -10.50 -7.36
N ASN A 31 1.42 -9.82 -7.46
CA ASN A 31 0.15 -10.34 -6.92
C ASN A 31 -0.32 -11.59 -7.68
N SER A 32 -0.21 -11.60 -9.01
CA SER A 32 -0.58 -12.77 -9.81
C SER A 32 0.32 -13.96 -9.51
N GLU A 33 1.63 -13.73 -9.31
CA GLU A 33 2.55 -14.79 -8.94
C GLU A 33 2.28 -15.34 -7.53
N ALA A 34 1.99 -14.45 -6.56
CA ALA A 34 1.58 -14.87 -5.21
C ALA A 34 0.34 -15.78 -5.26
N MET A 35 -0.61 -15.49 -6.18
CA MET A 35 -1.76 -16.35 -6.43
C MET A 35 -1.35 -17.72 -6.98
N ARG A 36 -0.49 -17.76 -8.00
CA ARG A 36 0.00 -19.02 -8.58
C ARG A 36 0.74 -19.89 -7.54
N ILE A 37 1.50 -19.25 -6.66
CA ILE A 37 2.19 -19.93 -5.55
C ILE A 37 1.17 -20.56 -4.59
N LEU A 38 0.11 -19.84 -4.21
CA LEU A 38 -0.97 -20.36 -3.39
C LEU A 38 -1.66 -21.57 -4.07
N GLU A 39 -2.04 -21.42 -5.34
CA GLU A 39 -2.68 -22.48 -6.14
C GLU A 39 -1.78 -23.72 -6.33
N SER A 40 -0.47 -23.57 -6.23
CA SER A 40 0.48 -24.68 -6.24
C SER A 40 0.60 -25.43 -4.89
N GLY A 41 -0.23 -25.06 -3.89
CA GLY A 41 -0.26 -25.68 -2.57
C GLY A 41 0.75 -25.10 -1.55
N ARG A 42 1.42 -24.00 -1.88
CA ARG A 42 2.31 -23.30 -0.92
C ARG A 42 1.48 -22.26 -0.16
N ASN A 43 0.87 -22.69 0.91
CA ASN A 43 -0.17 -21.99 1.67
C ASN A 43 0.31 -21.26 2.93
N GLY A 44 1.61 -21.14 3.16
CA GLY A 44 2.18 -20.32 4.22
C GLY A 44 2.41 -18.86 3.80
N ILE A 45 3.17 -18.12 4.61
CA ILE A 45 3.54 -16.72 4.29
C ILE A 45 4.61 -16.70 3.19
N GLN A 46 4.28 -16.11 2.05
CA GLN A 46 5.17 -16.07 0.89
C GLN A 46 5.46 -14.63 0.47
N LEU A 47 6.72 -14.28 0.29
CA LEU A 47 7.15 -12.99 -0.25
C LEU A 47 7.54 -13.14 -1.72
N VAL A 48 6.88 -12.42 -2.59
CA VAL A 48 7.17 -12.36 -4.03
C VAL A 48 7.71 -10.98 -4.38
N VAL A 49 8.85 -10.93 -5.08
CA VAL A 49 9.52 -9.68 -5.45
C VAL A 49 9.94 -9.72 -6.91
N ALA A 50 9.70 -8.66 -7.65
CA ALA A 50 10.10 -8.55 -9.05
C ALA A 50 10.98 -7.32 -9.34
N ASN A 51 11.85 -7.45 -10.33
CA ASN A 51 12.64 -6.32 -10.82
C ASN A 51 11.92 -5.53 -11.93
N LEU A 52 10.93 -6.15 -12.57
CA LEU A 52 10.05 -5.59 -13.60
C LEU A 52 8.70 -6.30 -13.57
N GLN A 53 7.60 -5.56 -13.75
CA GLN A 53 6.31 -6.14 -14.04
C GLN A 53 5.81 -5.68 -15.41
N THR A 54 5.36 -6.63 -16.24
CA THR A 54 4.81 -6.31 -17.59
C THR A 54 3.34 -5.90 -17.52
N ASP A 55 2.62 -6.36 -16.49
CA ASP A 55 1.21 -6.06 -16.24
C ASP A 55 0.95 -5.75 -14.74
N GLY A 56 1.71 -4.80 -14.20
CA GLY A 56 1.54 -4.33 -12.83
C GLY A 56 0.14 -3.74 -12.62
N ARG A 57 -0.52 -4.11 -11.52
CA ARG A 57 -1.92 -3.76 -11.24
C ARG A 57 -2.07 -2.76 -10.11
N GLY A 58 -3.04 -1.88 -10.25
CA GLY A 58 -3.57 -1.00 -9.21
C GLY A 58 -5.05 -1.23 -8.99
N ARG A 59 -5.66 -0.49 -8.06
CA ARG A 59 -7.10 -0.58 -7.78
C ARG A 59 -7.94 -0.17 -8.99
N ARG A 60 -9.15 -0.76 -9.09
CA ARG A 60 -10.16 -0.44 -10.12
C ARG A 60 -9.64 -0.63 -11.54
N GLY A 61 -8.83 -1.65 -11.78
CA GLY A 61 -8.28 -1.97 -13.10
C GLY A 61 -7.21 -1.01 -13.62
N ARG A 62 -6.75 -0.05 -12.81
CA ARG A 62 -5.66 0.83 -13.23
C ARG A 62 -4.34 0.07 -13.31
N ARG A 63 -3.50 0.46 -14.23
CA ARG A 63 -2.16 -0.08 -14.38
C ARG A 63 -1.19 0.57 -13.38
N TRP A 64 -0.30 -0.24 -12.78
CA TRP A 64 0.88 0.23 -12.05
C TRP A 64 2.11 0.11 -12.95
N LEU A 65 2.68 1.23 -13.38
CA LEU A 65 3.86 1.23 -14.23
C LEU A 65 5.07 0.71 -13.43
N SER A 66 5.70 -0.36 -13.95
CA SER A 66 6.73 -1.11 -13.21
C SER A 66 8.00 -1.32 -14.03
N PRO A 67 8.70 -0.25 -14.46
CA PRO A 67 9.88 -0.38 -15.29
C PRO A 67 11.04 -1.05 -14.52
N LYS A 68 11.90 -1.73 -15.27
CA LYS A 68 13.02 -2.51 -14.74
C LYS A 68 13.93 -1.65 -13.85
N GLY A 69 14.05 -2.07 -12.59
CA GLY A 69 14.98 -1.47 -11.65
C GLY A 69 14.59 -0.11 -11.08
N GLN A 70 13.43 0.44 -11.47
CA GLN A 70 13.02 1.81 -11.11
C GLN A 70 11.96 1.87 -10.01
N GLY A 71 11.58 0.74 -9.46
CA GLY A 71 10.63 0.65 -8.35
C GLY A 71 10.89 -0.56 -7.47
N LEU A 72 10.19 -0.59 -6.34
CA LEU A 72 10.00 -1.77 -5.50
C LEU A 72 8.65 -2.37 -5.87
N TYR A 73 8.64 -3.62 -6.27
CA TYR A 73 7.42 -4.35 -6.61
C TYR A 73 7.44 -5.63 -5.81
N MET A 74 6.59 -5.69 -4.79
CA MET A 74 6.52 -6.82 -3.88
C MET A 74 5.08 -7.19 -3.54
N SER A 75 4.87 -8.47 -3.26
CA SER A 75 3.60 -8.97 -2.73
C SER A 75 3.87 -9.94 -1.60
N LEU A 76 3.20 -9.74 -0.48
CA LEU A 76 3.19 -10.66 0.65
C LEU A 76 1.87 -11.43 0.62
N LEU A 77 1.92 -12.75 0.51
CA LEU A 77 0.79 -13.65 0.72
C LEU A 77 0.74 -14.02 2.21
N HIS A 78 -0.41 -13.86 2.85
CA HIS A 78 -0.58 -14.15 4.27
C HIS A 78 -1.94 -14.81 4.53
N PRO A 79 -2.00 -15.97 5.24
CA PRO A 79 -3.24 -16.60 5.67
C PRO A 79 -3.86 -15.87 6.85
N PHE A 80 -5.22 -15.87 6.91
CA PHE A 80 -6.00 -15.33 8.02
C PHE A 80 -7.07 -16.33 8.44
N THR A 81 -7.26 -16.44 9.75
CA THR A 81 -8.27 -17.32 10.37
C THR A 81 -9.46 -16.53 10.93
N CYS A 82 -9.45 -15.21 10.83
CA CYS A 82 -10.53 -14.34 11.28
C CYS A 82 -11.51 -14.01 10.13
N ASP A 83 -12.68 -13.49 10.49
CA ASP A 83 -13.69 -13.07 9.52
C ASP A 83 -13.17 -11.98 8.58
N VAL A 84 -13.58 -12.05 7.31
CA VAL A 84 -13.19 -11.08 6.26
C VAL A 84 -13.58 -9.64 6.63
N SER A 85 -14.71 -9.46 7.34
CA SER A 85 -15.17 -8.14 7.80
C SER A 85 -14.18 -7.48 8.76
N ALA A 86 -13.41 -8.25 9.53
CA ALA A 86 -12.38 -7.74 10.43
C ALA A 86 -11.13 -7.23 9.69
N LEU A 87 -10.98 -7.55 8.39
CA LEU A 87 -9.77 -7.28 7.60
C LEU A 87 -9.82 -5.96 6.81
N GLN A 88 -10.91 -5.20 6.91
CA GLN A 88 -11.17 -4.01 6.07
C GLN A 88 -10.08 -2.94 6.17
N ALA A 89 -9.51 -2.73 7.36
CA ALA A 89 -8.49 -1.71 7.59
C ALA A 89 -7.06 -2.13 7.23
N LEU A 90 -6.82 -3.36 6.78
CA LEU A 90 -5.48 -3.85 6.44
C LEU A 90 -4.78 -3.04 5.33
N SER A 91 -5.55 -2.39 4.45
CA SER A 91 -4.99 -1.46 3.47
C SER A 91 -4.31 -0.26 4.13
N LEU A 92 -4.92 0.26 5.21
CA LEU A 92 -4.40 1.37 5.99
C LEU A 92 -3.18 0.94 6.81
N VAL A 93 -3.27 -0.24 7.45
CA VAL A 93 -2.14 -0.84 8.20
C VAL A 93 -0.94 -1.05 7.27
N SER A 94 -1.17 -1.54 6.05
CA SER A 94 -0.10 -1.72 5.06
C SER A 94 0.53 -0.39 4.64
N ALA A 95 -0.29 0.66 4.43
CA ALA A 95 0.21 1.98 4.09
C ALA A 95 1.03 2.59 5.24
N LEU A 96 0.58 2.45 6.49
CA LEU A 96 1.35 2.82 7.68
C LEU A 96 2.67 2.06 7.78
N SER A 97 2.68 0.75 7.52
CA SER A 97 3.90 -0.06 7.56
C SER A 97 4.94 0.42 6.53
N VAL A 98 4.50 0.78 5.32
CA VAL A 98 5.38 1.39 4.32
C VAL A 98 5.85 2.77 4.78
N HIS A 99 4.95 3.60 5.33
CA HIS A 99 5.27 4.92 5.87
C HIS A 99 6.35 4.84 6.96
N GLU A 100 6.17 3.99 7.96
CA GLU A 100 7.14 3.77 9.06
C GLU A 100 8.51 3.33 8.53
N SER A 101 8.52 2.38 7.58
CA SER A 101 9.75 1.87 6.96
C SER A 101 10.52 2.95 6.19
N LEU A 102 9.83 3.82 5.48
CA LEU A 102 10.44 4.90 4.70
C LEU A 102 10.85 6.09 5.58
N THR A 103 10.06 6.44 6.58
CA THR A 103 10.40 7.51 7.54
C THR A 103 11.66 7.17 8.31
N GLY A 104 11.84 5.90 8.72
CA GLY A 104 13.07 5.40 9.31
C GLY A 104 14.33 5.51 8.41
N LYS A 105 14.13 5.82 7.12
CA LYS A 105 15.20 6.06 6.12
C LYS A 105 15.30 7.53 5.70
N ASN A 106 14.83 8.44 6.55
CA ASN A 106 14.88 9.90 6.37
C ASN A 106 14.13 10.42 5.13
N VAL A 107 13.08 9.74 4.67
CA VAL A 107 12.20 10.27 3.61
C VAL A 107 11.36 11.40 4.21
N PRO A 108 11.51 12.65 3.74
CA PRO A 108 10.86 13.80 4.35
C PRO A 108 9.38 13.90 3.95
N SER A 109 8.57 14.50 4.83
CA SER A 109 7.20 14.95 4.53
C SER A 109 6.29 13.89 3.90
N LEU A 110 6.50 12.62 4.27
CA LEU A 110 5.70 11.50 3.78
C LEU A 110 4.30 11.56 4.42
N GLN A 111 3.27 11.48 3.59
CA GLN A 111 1.87 11.56 3.99
C GLN A 111 1.07 10.38 3.47
N LEU A 112 -0.02 10.10 4.15
CA LEU A 112 -0.98 9.07 3.77
C LEU A 112 -2.18 9.69 3.06
N LYS A 113 -2.72 8.98 2.08
CA LYS A 113 -4.01 9.29 1.45
C LYS A 113 -4.91 8.07 1.50
N TRP A 114 -6.06 8.25 2.17
CA TRP A 114 -7.07 7.20 2.25
C TRP A 114 -7.52 6.73 0.86
N PRO A 115 -7.66 5.40 0.66
CA PRO A 115 -7.43 4.34 1.63
C PRO A 115 -6.06 3.63 1.49
N ASN A 116 -5.18 3.99 0.55
CA ASN A 116 -4.09 3.10 0.15
C ASN A 116 -2.88 3.75 -0.52
N ASP A 117 -2.74 5.06 -0.50
CA ASP A 117 -1.66 5.76 -1.20
C ASP A 117 -0.74 6.48 -0.23
N LEU A 118 0.55 6.53 -0.58
CA LEU A 118 1.54 7.38 0.08
C LEU A 118 1.95 8.52 -0.86
N LEU A 119 2.00 9.71 -0.31
CA LEU A 119 2.29 10.94 -1.04
C LEU A 119 3.49 11.67 -0.42
N ILE A 120 4.19 12.46 -1.25
CA ILE A 120 5.06 13.54 -0.81
C ILE A 120 4.53 14.81 -1.47
N GLY A 121 4.05 15.76 -0.69
CA GLY A 121 3.24 16.85 -1.18
C GLY A 121 1.97 16.32 -1.85
N LYS A 122 1.72 16.70 -3.11
CA LYS A 122 0.59 16.19 -3.90
C LYS A 122 0.98 15.06 -4.87
N LYS A 123 2.22 14.58 -4.84
CA LYS A 123 2.76 13.57 -5.76
C LYS A 123 2.74 12.19 -5.13
N LYS A 124 2.27 11.19 -5.88
CA LYS A 124 2.20 9.81 -5.41
C LYS A 124 3.59 9.14 -5.43
N LEU A 125 4.01 8.62 -4.29
CA LEU A 125 5.24 7.85 -4.10
C LEU A 125 4.98 6.35 -4.15
N ALA A 126 3.94 5.89 -3.43
CA ALA A 126 3.65 4.48 -3.29
C ALA A 126 2.14 4.19 -3.33
N GLY A 127 1.79 2.94 -3.63
CA GLY A 127 0.42 2.47 -3.60
C GLY A 127 0.33 1.02 -3.13
N ILE A 128 -0.74 0.71 -2.42
CA ILE A 128 -1.06 -0.61 -1.89
C ILE A 128 -2.27 -1.19 -2.62
N LEU A 129 -2.20 -2.48 -2.98
CA LEU A 129 -3.29 -3.24 -3.55
C LEU A 129 -3.48 -4.53 -2.76
N LEU A 130 -4.57 -4.62 -2.01
CA LEU A 130 -4.96 -5.86 -1.35
C LEU A 130 -5.88 -6.68 -2.27
N GLU A 131 -5.59 -7.97 -2.38
CA GLU A 131 -6.46 -8.95 -3.04
C GLU A 131 -6.76 -10.10 -2.08
N LEU A 132 -8.04 -10.36 -1.91
CA LEU A 132 -8.52 -11.44 -1.05
C LEU A 132 -8.77 -12.69 -1.88
N ARG A 133 -8.39 -13.85 -1.34
CA ARG A 133 -8.66 -15.16 -1.91
C ARG A 133 -9.04 -16.14 -0.81
N THR A 134 -9.97 -17.03 -1.13
CA THR A 134 -10.24 -18.20 -0.29
C THR A 134 -9.68 -19.43 -0.99
N PHE A 135 -8.88 -20.21 -0.30
CA PHE A 135 -8.27 -21.44 -0.79
C PHE A 135 -8.32 -22.48 0.34
N ASP A 136 -8.87 -23.65 0.05
CA ASP A 136 -9.08 -24.74 1.04
C ASP A 136 -9.73 -24.30 2.35
N GLY A 137 -10.72 -23.39 2.25
CA GLY A 137 -11.47 -22.87 3.41
C GLY A 137 -10.72 -21.83 4.25
N VAL A 138 -9.49 -21.47 3.88
CA VAL A 138 -8.68 -20.43 4.53
C VAL A 138 -8.74 -19.14 3.73
N THR A 139 -8.90 -18.01 4.39
CA THR A 139 -8.81 -16.69 3.76
C THR A 139 -7.35 -16.26 3.65
N TYR A 140 -6.94 -15.89 2.46
CA TYR A 140 -5.62 -15.30 2.18
C TYR A 140 -5.76 -13.87 1.72
N ILE A 141 -4.84 -13.02 2.17
CA ILE A 141 -4.67 -11.68 1.60
C ILE A 141 -3.31 -11.59 0.93
N ILE A 142 -3.32 -11.07 -0.28
CA ILE A 142 -2.12 -10.71 -1.03
C ILE A 142 -1.94 -9.20 -0.88
N PHE A 143 -0.88 -8.80 -0.19
CA PHE A 143 -0.51 -7.41 0.04
C PHE A 143 0.44 -6.94 -1.06
N GLY A 144 -0.11 -6.43 -2.16
CA GLY A 144 0.68 -5.83 -3.22
C GLY A 144 1.16 -4.43 -2.85
N ILE A 145 2.46 -4.20 -2.90
CA ILE A 145 3.10 -2.93 -2.57
C ILE A 145 3.98 -2.50 -3.73
N GLY A 146 3.68 -1.32 -4.27
CA GLY A 146 4.48 -0.64 -5.28
C GLY A 146 5.05 0.66 -4.73
N VAL A 147 6.38 0.85 -4.79
CA VAL A 147 7.04 2.10 -4.41
C VAL A 147 7.87 2.60 -5.60
N ASN A 148 7.69 3.85 -5.98
CA ASN A 148 8.54 4.50 -6.96
C ASN A 148 9.91 4.74 -6.34
N TYR A 149 10.96 4.11 -6.90
CA TYR A 149 12.30 4.16 -6.33
C TYR A 149 13.20 5.20 -7.03
N SER A 150 13.28 5.12 -8.36
CA SER A 150 14.05 6.05 -9.20
C SER A 150 13.46 6.02 -10.62
N LEU A 151 12.33 6.71 -10.79
CA LEU A 151 11.64 6.80 -12.08
C LEU A 151 12.31 7.85 -12.96
N GLY A 152 12.72 7.45 -14.18
CA GLY A 152 13.15 8.42 -15.17
C GLY A 152 12.00 9.31 -15.66
N GLU A 153 12.28 10.54 -16.07
CA GLU A 153 11.27 11.51 -16.54
C GLU A 153 10.38 10.94 -17.66
N SER A 154 10.95 10.18 -18.60
CA SER A 154 10.20 9.50 -19.65
C SER A 154 9.18 8.47 -19.13
N GLN A 155 9.37 7.91 -17.95
CA GLN A 155 8.43 7.00 -17.30
C GLN A 155 7.36 7.78 -16.53
N LYS A 156 7.75 8.85 -15.82
CA LYS A 156 6.82 9.74 -15.13
C LYS A 156 5.81 10.36 -16.10
N ALA A 157 6.27 10.78 -17.28
CA ALA A 157 5.41 11.33 -18.34
C ALA A 157 4.34 10.36 -18.88
N LYS A 158 4.49 9.05 -18.66
CA LYS A 158 3.48 8.03 -19.03
C LYS A 158 2.40 7.83 -17.97
N ILE A 159 2.57 8.42 -16.79
CA ILE A 159 1.64 8.29 -15.68
C ILE A 159 0.71 9.49 -15.68
N ASP A 160 -0.57 9.24 -15.72
CA ASP A 160 -1.65 10.23 -15.87
C ASP A 160 -1.95 11.05 -14.61
N ARG A 161 -1.03 11.10 -13.66
CA ARG A 161 -1.15 11.82 -12.37
C ARG A 161 0.22 12.26 -11.87
N PRO A 162 0.28 13.26 -10.99
CA PRO A 162 1.53 13.66 -10.35
C PRO A 162 2.14 12.51 -9.55
N VAL A 163 3.39 12.17 -9.85
CA VAL A 163 4.16 11.14 -9.17
C VAL A 163 5.53 11.69 -8.78
N THR A 164 6.11 11.09 -7.78
CA THR A 164 7.51 11.29 -7.35
C THR A 164 8.16 9.95 -7.08
N ASP A 165 9.43 9.93 -6.80
CA ASP A 165 10.19 8.76 -6.41
C ASP A 165 11.16 9.09 -5.27
N LEU A 166 11.76 8.04 -4.69
CA LEU A 166 12.69 8.22 -3.57
C LEU A 166 13.96 8.96 -3.97
N ALA A 167 14.44 8.77 -5.21
CA ALA A 167 15.67 9.42 -5.69
C ALA A 167 15.57 10.95 -5.78
N GLU A 168 14.34 11.48 -5.94
CA GLU A 168 14.11 12.93 -5.87
C GLU A 168 14.16 13.46 -4.43
N MET A 169 13.94 12.60 -3.44
CA MET A 169 13.69 13.00 -2.05
C MET A 169 14.90 12.77 -1.14
N VAL A 170 15.71 11.76 -1.44
CA VAL A 170 16.82 11.34 -0.58
C VAL A 170 18.06 11.12 -1.42
N SER A 171 19.17 11.73 -1.05
CA SER A 171 20.44 11.62 -1.80
C SER A 171 21.12 10.25 -1.61
N ASP A 172 20.97 9.63 -0.45
CA ASP A 172 21.50 8.31 -0.13
C ASP A 172 20.32 7.33 0.08
N ILE A 173 19.87 6.75 -1.02
CA ILE A 173 18.73 5.83 -0.98
C ILE A 173 19.22 4.43 -0.63
N PRO A 174 18.67 3.78 0.42
CA PRO A 174 18.97 2.40 0.73
C PRO A 174 18.69 1.46 -0.45
N GLY A 175 19.42 0.37 -0.56
CA GLY A 175 19.24 -0.62 -1.61
C GLY A 175 17.79 -1.14 -1.67
N ARG A 176 17.29 -1.40 -2.87
CA ARG A 176 15.91 -1.87 -3.06
C ARG A 176 15.61 -3.16 -2.29
N GLU A 177 16.56 -4.08 -2.27
CA GLU A 177 16.45 -5.34 -1.52
C GLU A 177 16.42 -5.12 -0.01
N GLU A 178 17.20 -4.18 0.49
CA GLU A 178 17.18 -3.76 1.89
C GLU A 178 15.82 -3.20 2.27
N MET A 179 15.28 -2.30 1.46
CA MET A 179 13.97 -1.70 1.70
C MET A 179 12.84 -2.74 1.66
N VAL A 180 12.91 -3.73 0.76
CA VAL A 180 11.95 -4.84 0.72
C VAL A 180 11.97 -5.61 2.03
N GLY A 181 13.15 -5.95 2.57
CA GLY A 181 13.29 -6.63 3.85
C GLY A 181 12.72 -5.81 5.01
N THR A 182 13.03 -4.52 5.06
CA THR A 182 12.50 -3.59 6.08
C THR A 182 10.98 -3.48 6.01
N ILE A 183 10.43 -3.21 4.82
CA ILE A 183 8.97 -3.08 4.63
C ILE A 183 8.25 -4.38 4.99
N CYS A 184 8.79 -5.53 4.57
CA CYS A 184 8.21 -6.83 4.88
C CYS A 184 8.17 -7.10 6.39
N SER A 185 9.25 -6.77 7.10
CA SER A 185 9.34 -6.93 8.56
C SER A 185 8.35 -6.05 9.30
N THR A 186 8.26 -4.77 8.93
CA THR A 186 7.31 -3.83 9.55
C THR A 186 5.87 -4.23 9.24
N LEU A 187 5.59 -4.67 8.02
CA LEU A 187 4.26 -5.13 7.64
C LEU A 187 3.82 -6.35 8.45
N LEU A 188 4.67 -7.36 8.58
CA LEU A 188 4.36 -8.56 9.39
C LEU A 188 4.12 -8.21 10.86
N MET A 189 4.95 -7.36 11.44
CA MET A 189 4.76 -6.88 12.82
C MET A 189 3.42 -6.16 12.99
N ASN A 190 3.07 -5.27 12.06
CA ASN A 190 1.83 -4.52 12.12
C ASN A 190 0.58 -5.38 11.80
N ILE A 191 0.70 -6.41 10.95
CA ILE A 191 -0.36 -7.41 10.75
C ILE A 191 -0.65 -8.15 12.06
N GLU A 192 0.37 -8.58 12.79
CA GLU A 192 0.17 -9.26 14.09
C GLU A 192 -0.50 -8.37 15.13
N LYS A 193 -0.03 -7.12 15.24
CA LYS A 193 -0.65 -6.14 16.12
C LYS A 193 -2.11 -5.90 15.73
N PHE A 194 -2.40 -5.80 14.43
CA PHE A 194 -3.76 -5.65 13.92
C PHE A 194 -4.64 -6.87 14.23
N ILE A 195 -4.13 -8.09 14.08
CA ILE A 195 -4.87 -9.31 14.42
C ILE A 195 -5.20 -9.36 15.92
N ALA A 196 -4.27 -8.92 16.77
CA ALA A 196 -4.45 -8.94 18.23
C ALA A 196 -5.37 -7.83 18.76
N GLU A 197 -5.29 -6.62 18.19
CA GLU A 197 -5.84 -5.41 18.78
C GLU A 197 -6.80 -4.63 17.85
N GLY A 198 -6.97 -5.06 16.60
CA GLY A 198 -7.73 -4.34 15.58
C GLY A 198 -7.00 -3.07 15.09
N PHE A 199 -7.75 -2.17 14.44
CA PHE A 199 -7.18 -0.94 13.87
C PHE A 199 -6.99 0.18 14.90
N GLY A 200 -7.66 0.11 16.05
CA GLY A 200 -7.62 1.17 17.07
C GLY A 200 -6.22 1.74 17.36
N PRO A 201 -5.19 0.89 17.61
CA PRO A 201 -3.82 1.36 17.88
C PRO A 201 -3.12 2.10 16.73
N PHE A 202 -3.67 2.06 15.52
CA PHE A 202 -3.13 2.71 14.33
C PHE A 202 -3.85 4.03 13.97
N GLN A 203 -5.02 4.29 14.58
CA GLN A 203 -5.90 5.40 14.23
C GLN A 203 -5.21 6.76 14.36
N ASP A 204 -4.57 7.03 15.49
CA ASP A 204 -3.90 8.31 15.76
C ASP A 204 -2.75 8.55 14.79
N SER A 205 -1.92 7.52 14.54
CA SER A 205 -0.82 7.60 13.58
C SER A 205 -1.35 7.85 12.16
N TRP A 206 -2.44 7.17 11.77
CA TRP A 206 -3.05 7.43 10.47
C TRP A 206 -3.51 8.88 10.35
N ASN A 207 -4.29 9.37 11.31
CA ASN A 207 -4.85 10.72 11.29
C ASN A 207 -3.76 11.81 11.35
N GLN A 208 -2.66 11.53 12.03
CA GLN A 208 -1.50 12.44 12.07
C GLN A 208 -0.86 12.63 10.68
N TYR A 209 -0.80 11.57 9.87
CA TYR A 209 -0.13 11.59 8.56
C TYR A 209 -1.10 11.74 7.39
N ASP A 210 -2.42 11.76 7.63
CA ASP A 210 -3.43 11.92 6.58
C ASP A 210 -3.35 13.32 5.95
N CYS A 211 -3.01 13.37 4.65
CA CYS A 211 -2.85 14.62 3.90
C CYS A 211 -4.15 15.40 3.71
N TYR A 212 -5.31 14.80 4.01
CA TYR A 212 -6.63 15.43 3.91
C TYR A 212 -7.35 15.57 5.25
N TYR A 213 -6.66 15.31 6.36
CA TYR A 213 -7.25 15.53 7.69
C TYR A 213 -7.73 16.98 7.85
N LYS A 214 -8.98 17.15 8.24
CA LYS A 214 -9.68 18.45 8.39
C LYS A 214 -9.80 19.28 7.10
N SER A 215 -9.66 18.65 5.93
CA SER A 215 -9.81 19.28 4.61
C SER A 215 -11.15 18.93 3.97
N ASN A 216 -11.65 19.81 3.11
CA ASN A 216 -12.80 19.49 2.26
C ASN A 216 -12.39 18.49 1.18
N VAL A 217 -13.19 17.45 1.03
CA VAL A 217 -12.92 16.34 0.09
C VAL A 217 -14.20 15.90 -0.61
N VAL A 218 -14.01 15.24 -1.74
CA VAL A 218 -15.08 14.53 -2.44
C VAL A 218 -14.72 13.04 -2.45
N ILE A 219 -15.64 12.19 -2.03
CA ILE A 219 -15.51 10.74 -2.11
C ILE A 219 -16.37 10.22 -3.23
N THR A 220 -15.77 9.38 -4.08
CA THR A 220 -16.49 8.69 -5.14
C THR A 220 -16.54 7.20 -4.87
N ASN A 221 -17.72 6.60 -5.01
CA ASN A 221 -17.91 5.15 -4.98
C ASN A 221 -18.88 4.74 -6.10
N GLY A 222 -18.33 4.26 -7.21
CA GLY A 222 -19.09 4.08 -8.44
C GLY A 222 -19.65 5.41 -8.94
N ASN A 223 -20.98 5.48 -9.13
CA ASN A 223 -21.68 6.70 -9.58
C ASN A 223 -22.08 7.63 -8.42
N HIS A 224 -21.77 7.27 -7.17
CA HIS A 224 -22.09 8.09 -6.01
C HIS A 224 -20.92 9.00 -5.67
N CYS A 225 -21.20 10.30 -5.53
CA CYS A 225 -20.27 11.30 -5.05
C CYS A 225 -20.79 11.87 -3.73
N GLN A 226 -19.91 12.03 -2.76
CA GLN A 226 -20.24 12.64 -1.47
C GLN A 226 -19.16 13.65 -1.09
N SER A 227 -19.55 14.89 -0.87
CA SER A 227 -18.66 15.96 -0.42
C SER A 227 -18.80 16.16 1.09
N GLY A 228 -17.72 16.54 1.74
CA GLY A 228 -17.70 16.85 3.15
C GLY A 228 -16.29 17.21 3.62
N LYS A 229 -16.16 17.57 4.89
CA LYS A 229 -14.88 17.77 5.54
C LYS A 229 -14.40 16.44 6.12
N SER A 230 -13.20 16.02 5.75
CA SER A 230 -12.60 14.82 6.34
C SER A 230 -12.29 15.04 7.81
N LEU A 231 -12.78 14.17 8.67
CA LEU A 231 -12.41 14.11 10.09
C LEU A 231 -11.37 13.01 10.37
N GLY A 232 -10.75 12.47 9.31
CA GLY A 232 -9.83 11.36 9.41
C GLY A 232 -10.55 10.01 9.42
N VAL A 233 -9.93 8.99 10.00
CA VAL A 233 -10.50 7.64 10.09
C VAL A 233 -10.95 7.34 11.52
N ASN A 234 -11.99 6.49 11.65
CA ASN A 234 -12.43 5.97 12.93
C ASN A 234 -11.60 4.73 13.37
N LYS A 235 -11.94 4.15 14.51
CA LYS A 235 -11.30 2.95 15.08
C LYS A 235 -11.37 1.69 14.21
N ASP A 236 -12.21 1.70 13.18
CA ASP A 236 -12.38 0.59 12.25
C ASP A 236 -11.69 0.88 10.88
N GLY A 237 -11.00 2.02 10.75
CA GLY A 237 -10.32 2.46 9.53
C GLY A 237 -11.25 3.04 8.47
N ALA A 238 -12.53 3.23 8.76
CA ALA A 238 -13.46 3.91 7.88
C ALA A 238 -13.25 5.42 7.94
N LEU A 239 -13.32 6.09 6.77
CA LEU A 239 -13.23 7.55 6.69
C LEU A 239 -14.48 8.20 7.27
N VAL A 240 -14.30 9.22 8.10
CA VAL A 240 -15.39 10.01 8.69
C VAL A 240 -15.48 11.34 7.95
N LEU A 241 -16.66 11.65 7.41
CA LEU A 241 -16.98 12.93 6.76
C LEU A 241 -17.99 13.73 7.57
N GLU A 242 -17.67 14.95 7.88
CA GLU A 242 -18.63 15.96 8.34
C GLU A 242 -19.33 16.54 7.10
N THR A 243 -20.65 16.37 7.02
CA THR A 243 -21.50 16.88 5.93
C THR A 243 -22.59 17.79 6.47
N SER A 244 -23.34 18.46 5.59
CA SER A 244 -24.51 19.28 5.98
C SER A 244 -25.62 18.47 6.66
N GLU A 245 -25.62 17.14 6.49
CA GLU A 245 -26.61 16.21 7.07
C GLU A 245 -26.08 15.51 8.34
N GLY A 246 -24.87 15.87 8.81
CA GLY A 246 -24.19 15.26 9.94
C GLY A 246 -22.98 14.39 9.50
N GLU A 247 -22.44 13.64 10.45
CA GLU A 247 -21.30 12.75 10.20
C GLU A 247 -21.72 11.51 9.39
N LYS A 248 -20.94 11.19 8.39
CA LYS A 248 -21.09 9.96 7.57
C LYS A 248 -19.84 9.12 7.62
N ILE A 249 -20.02 7.81 7.79
CA ILE A 249 -18.94 6.81 7.83
C ILE A 249 -18.81 6.16 6.45
N ILE A 250 -17.63 6.23 5.87
CA ILE A 250 -17.33 5.73 4.53
C ILE A 250 -16.31 4.58 4.63
N SER A 251 -16.76 3.36 4.37
CA SER A 251 -15.90 2.17 4.43
C SER A 251 -15.17 1.87 3.11
N ALA A 252 -15.68 2.39 1.98
CA ALA A 252 -15.08 2.16 0.66
C ALA A 252 -15.25 3.36 -0.26
N GLY A 253 -14.27 3.61 -1.10
CA GLY A 253 -14.32 4.72 -2.06
C GLY A 253 -12.95 5.12 -2.58
N GLU A 254 -12.95 6.23 -3.28
CA GLU A 254 -11.73 6.94 -3.70
C GLU A 254 -11.87 8.42 -3.31
N LEU A 255 -10.88 8.93 -2.62
CA LEU A 255 -10.85 10.31 -2.17
C LEU A 255 -10.38 11.21 -3.32
N LEU A 256 -11.21 12.20 -3.65
CA LEU A 256 -10.87 13.30 -4.57
C LEU A 256 -10.53 14.59 -3.78
N PRO A 257 -9.72 15.51 -4.27
CA PRO A 257 -9.27 15.33 -5.64
C PRO A 257 -8.47 14.02 -5.73
N SER A 258 -8.98 13.06 -6.50
CA SER A 258 -8.01 12.16 -7.13
C SER A 258 -7.04 13.13 -7.75
N LEU A 259 -5.74 12.89 -7.67
CA LEU A 259 -4.71 13.81 -8.19
C LEU A 259 -4.89 14.21 -9.69
N LYS A 260 -6.01 13.87 -10.28
CA LYS A 260 -6.66 14.40 -11.47
C LYS A 260 -7.83 15.30 -11.03
N GLY A 261 -7.76 16.58 -11.29
CA GLY A 261 -8.93 17.47 -11.28
C GLY A 261 -9.28 18.19 -9.99
N ALA A 262 -8.29 18.60 -9.18
CA ALA A 262 -8.54 19.56 -8.09
C ALA A 262 -8.85 20.99 -8.62
N GLU A 263 -8.62 21.26 -9.91
CA GLU A 263 -8.84 22.57 -10.51
C GLU A 263 -10.19 22.70 -11.23
N GLU A 264 -10.88 21.59 -11.54
CA GLU A 264 -12.13 21.63 -12.31
C GLU A 264 -13.43 21.51 -11.49
N SER A 265 -13.36 21.27 -10.17
CA SER A 265 -14.57 21.00 -9.36
C SER A 265 -15.00 22.12 -8.40
N PHE A 266 -14.43 23.32 -8.52
CA PHE A 266 -14.84 24.51 -7.76
C PHE A 266 -15.01 25.74 -8.68
N GLY A 267 -15.60 25.53 -9.85
CA GLY A 267 -16.11 26.59 -10.70
C GLY A 267 -17.64 26.69 -10.59
#